data_aca08e3871dc01c82d21bc6621eb2a23
#
_entry.id   aca08e3871dc01c82d21bc6621eb2a23
#
_cell.length_a   1.000
_cell.length_b   1.000
_cell.length_c   1.000
_cell.angle_alpha   90.00
_cell.angle_beta   90.00
_cell.angle_gamma   90.00
#
_symmetry.space_group_name_H-M   'P 1'
#
loop_
_entity.id
_entity.type
_entity.pdbx_description
1 polymer ?
#
loop_
_entity_poly.entity_id
_entity_poly.type
_entity_poly.pdbx_seq_one_letter_code
_entity_poly.pdbx_strand_id
1 'polypeptide(L)'
;MEQKKNYALPIAVMFALFFMIAFVTNFAGSMGVIVKNQFQASNALSQLGSLANFIAYACMGIPAGVILKRKGYKFTSLAAVTVGFIGVGIQFLSGYVESFMVYVLGAFVAGFSMCMLNIVVNPMLNTLGGGGARGNQLLQLGGSCNSIGGTIAPILLGYLIGGSMDQAKVGDAAPAMIIAMAIFAVAFIIIAMTKIPEPHMETAEEKAARLSGNQAKDPYSPMSFRHFVLGAVAIFFYVGIEVGIPNIANLYMSDLSWVGPAVAGTAVGAYWFLMMCGRLIGGAIGAKVTSRTMLTTVTTLCIILILALMFTPDSIKVTVPFINTEVPMSMLFMLLCGLCTSVMWGAIFNLAAEGLGKYTPAASGIFMALVCGGGILPFIQGVVADKIGYIGSYWVIIIALAYLLFYAVIGSKNVNKDIPTE
;
A
#
# COMPACT_ATOMS: atom_id res chain seq x y z
N MET A 1 -11.36 20.08 36.25
CA MET A 1 -10.12 19.84 35.47
C MET A 1 -10.30 18.53 34.71
N GLU A 2 -10.64 18.61 33.41
CA GLU A 2 -10.65 17.42 32.59
C GLU A 2 -9.21 16.89 32.50
N GLN A 3 -8.99 15.67 32.98
CA GLN A 3 -7.73 14.97 32.78
C GLN A 3 -7.48 14.91 31.25
N LYS A 4 -6.46 15.63 30.75
CA LYS A 4 -5.98 15.47 29.37
C LYS A 4 -5.73 13.99 29.15
N LYS A 5 -6.64 13.32 28.44
CA LYS A 5 -6.47 11.90 28.07
C LYS A 5 -5.16 11.76 27.32
N ASN A 6 -4.24 11.01 27.87
CA ASN A 6 -2.94 10.76 27.26
C ASN A 6 -3.10 9.71 26.14
N TYR A 7 -3.09 10.15 24.89
CA TYR A 7 -3.20 9.28 23.70
C TYR A 7 -1.85 8.86 23.12
N ALA A 8 -0.73 9.13 23.81
CA ALA A 8 0.60 8.83 23.29
C ALA A 8 0.77 7.34 22.96
N LEU A 9 0.34 6.45 23.86
CA LEU A 9 0.43 5.00 23.64
C LEU A 9 -0.46 4.51 22.48
N PRO A 10 -1.76 4.88 22.39
CA PRO A 10 -2.57 4.56 21.21
C PRO A 10 -1.97 5.06 19.89
N ILE A 11 -1.42 6.28 19.85
CA ILE A 11 -0.76 6.82 18.66
C ILE A 11 0.48 5.99 18.30
N ALA A 12 1.33 5.65 19.26
CA ALA A 12 2.51 4.82 19.03
C ALA A 12 2.14 3.44 18.49
N VAL A 13 1.07 2.83 19.01
CA VAL A 13 0.53 1.56 18.50
C VAL A 13 0.09 1.71 17.04
N MET A 14 -0.64 2.76 16.69
CA MET A 14 -1.07 3.00 15.30
C MET A 14 0.13 3.18 14.36
N PHE A 15 1.18 3.86 14.79
CA PHE A 15 2.42 4.01 14.00
C PHE A 15 3.12 2.68 13.78
N ALA A 16 3.20 1.83 14.81
CA ALA A 16 3.76 0.49 14.69
C ALA A 16 2.93 -0.39 13.73
N LEU A 17 1.61 -0.28 13.76
CA LEU A 17 0.73 -0.97 12.81
C LEU A 17 0.93 -0.46 11.38
N PHE A 18 1.12 0.84 11.15
CA PHE A 18 1.45 1.38 9.84
C PHE A 18 2.78 0.84 9.29
N PHE A 19 3.80 0.78 10.14
CA PHE A 19 5.07 0.13 9.78
C PHE A 19 4.86 -1.33 9.35
N MET A 20 4.11 -2.08 10.15
CA MET A 20 3.86 -3.51 9.93
C MET A 20 3.09 -3.76 8.62
N ILE A 21 2.10 -2.93 8.29
CA ILE A 21 1.35 -3.03 7.03
C ILE A 21 2.32 -3.00 5.84
N ALA A 22 3.20 -1.99 5.79
CA ALA A 22 4.11 -1.85 4.66
C ALA A 22 5.21 -2.90 4.67
N PHE A 23 5.70 -3.29 5.84
CA PHE A 23 6.70 -4.35 5.94
C PHE A 23 6.18 -5.66 5.33
N VAL A 24 5.00 -6.11 5.73
CA VAL A 24 4.40 -7.36 5.24
C VAL A 24 4.01 -7.27 3.76
N THR A 25 3.43 -6.15 3.33
CA THR A 25 3.01 -5.95 1.94
C THR A 25 4.22 -5.92 0.99
N ASN A 26 5.27 -5.18 1.34
CA ASN A 26 6.47 -5.08 0.51
C ASN A 26 7.34 -6.33 0.58
N PHE A 27 7.29 -7.06 1.69
CA PHE A 27 7.88 -8.38 1.78
C PHE A 27 7.26 -9.32 0.72
N ALA A 28 5.93 -9.38 0.63
CA ALA A 28 5.24 -10.20 -0.37
C ALA A 28 5.61 -9.82 -1.82
N GLY A 29 5.78 -8.52 -2.11
CA GLY A 29 6.25 -8.03 -3.41
C GLY A 29 7.68 -8.47 -3.73
N SER A 30 8.57 -8.32 -2.76
CA SER A 30 10.00 -8.67 -2.91
C SER A 30 10.24 -10.18 -3.00
N MET A 31 9.35 -11.00 -2.44
CA MET A 31 9.39 -12.47 -2.59
C MET A 31 9.23 -12.94 -4.04
N GLY A 32 8.76 -12.08 -4.96
CA GLY A 32 8.67 -12.41 -6.38
C GLY A 32 9.98 -12.90 -6.97
N VAL A 33 11.12 -12.37 -6.53
CA VAL A 33 12.47 -12.81 -6.95
C VAL A 33 12.71 -14.28 -6.57
N ILE A 34 12.44 -14.64 -5.32
CA ILE A 34 12.60 -16.02 -4.81
C ILE A 34 11.67 -16.99 -5.53
N VAL A 35 10.39 -16.58 -5.67
CA VAL A 35 9.35 -17.40 -6.33
C VAL A 35 9.73 -17.67 -7.79
N LYS A 36 10.20 -16.64 -8.51
CA LYS A 36 10.66 -16.79 -9.89
C LYS A 36 11.76 -17.83 -10.01
N ASN A 37 12.71 -17.80 -9.09
CA ASN A 37 13.86 -18.71 -9.12
C ASN A 37 13.50 -20.13 -8.68
N GLN A 38 13.01 -20.31 -7.46
CA GLN A 38 12.78 -21.64 -6.86
C GLN A 38 11.75 -22.46 -7.64
N PHE A 39 10.68 -21.81 -8.14
CA PHE A 39 9.57 -22.48 -8.83
C PHE A 39 9.63 -22.33 -10.34
N GLN A 40 10.73 -21.78 -10.89
CA GLN A 40 10.88 -21.50 -12.34
C GLN A 40 9.66 -20.76 -12.90
N ALA A 41 9.14 -19.81 -12.11
CA ALA A 41 7.93 -19.07 -12.43
C ALA A 41 8.21 -17.98 -13.47
N SER A 42 7.23 -17.69 -14.32
CA SER A 42 7.26 -16.52 -15.19
C SER A 42 7.21 -15.22 -14.38
N ASN A 43 7.49 -14.08 -15.01
CA ASN A 43 7.37 -12.77 -14.35
C ASN A 43 5.95 -12.52 -13.86
N ALA A 44 4.93 -12.95 -14.58
CA ALA A 44 3.54 -12.90 -14.17
C ALA A 44 3.30 -13.74 -12.89
N LEU A 45 3.72 -15.00 -12.90
CA LEU A 45 3.53 -15.91 -11.77
C LEU A 45 4.30 -15.44 -10.51
N SER A 46 5.46 -14.81 -10.69
CA SER A 46 6.23 -14.25 -9.56
C SER A 46 5.48 -13.15 -8.81
N GLN A 47 4.51 -12.47 -9.46
CA GLN A 47 3.67 -11.46 -8.84
C GLN A 47 2.44 -12.03 -8.12
N LEU A 48 2.18 -13.35 -8.17
CA LEU A 48 0.97 -13.93 -7.56
C LEU A 48 0.89 -13.74 -6.04
N GLY A 49 2.03 -13.71 -5.34
CA GLY A 49 2.05 -13.41 -3.90
C GLY A 49 1.53 -11.99 -3.61
N SER A 50 2.01 -11.02 -4.37
CA SER A 50 1.53 -9.63 -4.29
C SER A 50 0.07 -9.54 -4.73
N LEU A 51 -0.30 -10.17 -5.84
CA LEU A 51 -1.68 -10.22 -6.34
C LEU A 51 -2.64 -10.77 -5.27
N ALA A 52 -2.31 -11.92 -4.66
CA ALA A 52 -3.12 -12.55 -3.64
C ALA A 52 -3.30 -11.64 -2.41
N ASN A 53 -2.21 -11.01 -1.95
CA ASN A 53 -2.25 -10.06 -0.84
C ASN A 53 -3.21 -8.89 -1.12
N PHE A 54 -3.15 -8.31 -2.31
CA PHE A 54 -3.99 -7.16 -2.67
C PHE A 54 -5.42 -7.53 -3.07
N ILE A 55 -5.67 -8.71 -3.65
CA ILE A 55 -7.03 -9.20 -3.92
C ILE A 55 -7.82 -9.37 -2.61
N ALA A 56 -7.14 -9.70 -1.52
CA ALA A 56 -7.76 -9.75 -0.21
C ALA A 56 -8.40 -8.41 0.22
N TYR A 57 -7.88 -7.28 -0.24
CA TYR A 57 -8.51 -5.96 -0.02
C TYR A 57 -9.86 -5.83 -0.71
N ALA A 58 -10.00 -6.34 -1.93
CA ALA A 58 -11.28 -6.35 -2.64
C ALA A 58 -12.33 -7.18 -1.88
N CYS A 59 -11.92 -8.31 -1.31
CA CYS A 59 -12.80 -9.18 -0.54
C CYS A 59 -13.14 -8.62 0.85
N MET A 60 -12.16 -8.00 1.52
CA MET A 60 -12.27 -7.64 2.94
C MET A 60 -12.59 -6.16 3.18
N GLY A 61 -12.44 -5.27 2.19
CA GLY A 61 -12.60 -3.83 2.37
C GLY A 61 -13.96 -3.44 2.98
N ILE A 62 -15.05 -3.90 2.40
CA ILE A 62 -16.41 -3.65 2.91
C ILE A 62 -16.67 -4.44 4.21
N PRO A 63 -16.43 -5.78 4.29
CA PRO A 63 -16.61 -6.54 5.53
C PRO A 63 -15.84 -5.98 6.72
N ALA A 64 -14.59 -5.55 6.53
CA ALA A 64 -13.77 -5.00 7.60
C ALA A 64 -14.34 -3.69 8.17
N GLY A 65 -14.89 -2.80 7.31
CA GLY A 65 -15.61 -1.62 7.75
C GLY A 65 -16.84 -1.95 8.60
N VAL A 66 -17.59 -2.99 8.23
CA VAL A 66 -18.73 -3.48 9.01
C VAL A 66 -18.29 -4.06 10.35
N ILE A 67 -17.20 -4.84 10.36
CA ILE A 67 -16.63 -5.38 11.62
C ILE A 67 -16.20 -4.24 12.53
N LEU A 68 -15.49 -3.24 11.99
CA LEU A 68 -15.05 -2.07 12.75
C LEU A 68 -16.23 -1.32 13.40
N LYS A 69 -17.28 -1.03 12.63
CA LYS A 69 -18.47 -0.34 13.14
C LYS A 69 -19.19 -1.16 14.25
N ARG A 70 -19.28 -2.49 14.09
CA ARG A 70 -20.03 -3.35 15.01
C ARG A 70 -19.24 -3.80 16.24
N LYS A 71 -17.95 -4.05 16.10
CA LYS A 71 -17.08 -4.66 17.12
C LYS A 71 -16.04 -3.71 17.69
N GLY A 72 -15.84 -2.56 17.04
CA GLY A 72 -14.90 -1.52 17.44
C GLY A 72 -13.48 -1.73 16.97
N TYR A 73 -12.64 -0.73 17.27
CA TYR A 73 -11.24 -0.67 16.82
C TYR A 73 -10.35 -1.71 17.50
N LYS A 74 -10.51 -1.91 18.80
CA LYS A 74 -9.69 -2.87 19.56
C LYS A 74 -9.88 -4.28 19.06
N PHE A 75 -11.15 -4.72 18.92
CA PHE A 75 -11.46 -6.06 18.40
C PHE A 75 -10.93 -6.24 16.98
N THR A 76 -11.17 -5.27 16.10
CA THR A 76 -10.74 -5.34 14.69
C THR A 76 -9.21 -5.41 14.58
N SER A 77 -8.49 -4.65 15.41
CA SER A 77 -7.02 -4.69 15.45
C SER A 77 -6.50 -6.05 15.92
N LEU A 78 -7.08 -6.62 17.00
CA LEU A 78 -6.68 -7.94 17.52
C LEU A 78 -6.95 -9.04 16.49
N ALA A 79 -8.11 -9.02 15.86
CA ALA A 79 -8.45 -9.96 14.78
C ALA A 79 -7.48 -9.82 13.60
N ALA A 80 -7.17 -8.59 13.20
CA ALA A 80 -6.25 -8.32 12.11
C ALA A 80 -4.85 -8.88 12.37
N VAL A 81 -4.25 -8.57 13.53
CA VAL A 81 -2.88 -9.06 13.85
C VAL A 81 -2.84 -10.57 14.00
N THR A 82 -3.92 -11.21 14.50
CA THR A 82 -4.04 -12.66 14.56
C THR A 82 -4.07 -13.28 13.15
N VAL A 83 -4.90 -12.74 12.27
CA VAL A 83 -4.97 -13.20 10.86
C VAL A 83 -3.64 -12.98 10.15
N GLY A 84 -2.95 -11.87 10.42
CA GLY A 84 -1.63 -11.60 9.85
C GLY A 84 -0.56 -12.58 10.32
N PHE A 85 -0.54 -12.91 11.62
CA PHE A 85 0.34 -13.93 12.17
C PHE A 85 0.11 -15.30 11.49
N ILE A 86 -1.15 -15.70 11.33
CA ILE A 86 -1.51 -16.95 10.64
C ILE A 86 -1.08 -16.91 9.18
N GLY A 87 -1.34 -15.81 8.46
CA GLY A 87 -1.00 -15.65 7.05
C GLY A 87 0.52 -15.76 6.81
N VAL A 88 1.32 -15.04 7.59
CA VAL A 88 2.80 -15.15 7.50
C VAL A 88 3.28 -16.52 7.96
N GLY A 89 2.63 -17.14 8.95
CA GLY A 89 2.91 -18.53 9.38
C GLY A 89 2.68 -19.55 8.24
N ILE A 90 1.63 -19.39 7.46
CA ILE A 90 1.39 -20.22 6.26
C ILE A 90 2.47 -19.99 5.20
N GLN A 91 2.88 -18.72 4.97
CA GLN A 91 4.01 -18.43 4.08
C GLN A 91 5.30 -19.08 4.56
N PHE A 92 5.58 -19.03 5.86
CA PHE A 92 6.75 -19.68 6.45
C PHE A 92 6.72 -21.21 6.24
N LEU A 93 5.56 -21.85 6.47
CA LEU A 93 5.39 -23.29 6.24
C LEU A 93 5.58 -23.67 4.77
N SER A 94 5.28 -22.77 3.83
CA SER A 94 5.47 -23.03 2.39
C SER A 94 6.91 -23.35 2.02
N GLY A 95 7.88 -22.83 2.77
CA GLY A 95 9.31 -23.13 2.61
C GLY A 95 9.67 -24.57 2.96
N TYR A 96 8.95 -25.19 3.91
CA TYR A 96 9.14 -26.58 4.30
C TYR A 96 8.42 -27.57 3.38
N VAL A 97 7.21 -27.21 2.94
CA VAL A 97 6.39 -28.04 2.01
C VAL A 97 6.79 -27.83 0.56
N GLU A 98 7.68 -26.89 0.27
CA GLU A 98 8.14 -26.49 -1.07
C GLU A 98 6.97 -26.25 -2.05
N SER A 99 5.86 -25.66 -1.55
CA SER A 99 4.64 -25.46 -2.31
C SER A 99 4.38 -23.96 -2.58
N PHE A 100 4.40 -23.59 -3.85
CA PHE A 100 4.05 -22.25 -4.29
C PHE A 100 2.61 -21.87 -3.94
N MET A 101 1.66 -22.79 -4.06
CA MET A 101 0.25 -22.51 -3.75
C MET A 101 0.03 -22.26 -2.26
N VAL A 102 0.79 -22.91 -1.37
CA VAL A 102 0.75 -22.64 0.08
C VAL A 102 1.29 -21.23 0.36
N TYR A 103 2.35 -20.81 -0.34
CA TYR A 103 2.86 -19.44 -0.24
C TYR A 103 1.81 -18.40 -0.66
N VAL A 104 1.14 -18.59 -1.81
CA VAL A 104 0.10 -17.70 -2.32
C VAL A 104 -1.10 -17.64 -1.36
N LEU A 105 -1.51 -18.78 -0.80
CA LEU A 105 -2.57 -18.83 0.21
C LEU A 105 -2.18 -18.02 1.47
N GLY A 106 -0.97 -18.17 1.95
CA GLY A 106 -0.46 -17.38 3.08
C GLY A 106 -0.46 -15.88 2.79
N ALA A 107 -0.06 -15.47 1.58
CA ALA A 107 -0.09 -14.08 1.15
C ALA A 107 -1.53 -13.52 1.09
N PHE A 108 -2.49 -14.31 0.62
CA PHE A 108 -3.91 -13.95 0.60
C PHE A 108 -4.47 -13.75 2.01
N VAL A 109 -4.19 -14.67 2.94
CA VAL A 109 -4.60 -14.56 4.35
C VAL A 109 -3.94 -13.34 5.02
N ALA A 110 -2.66 -13.10 4.78
CA ALA A 110 -1.98 -11.90 5.27
C ALA A 110 -2.61 -10.61 4.72
N GLY A 111 -3.07 -10.62 3.49
CA GLY A 111 -3.78 -9.49 2.88
C GLY A 111 -5.07 -9.08 3.60
N PHE A 112 -5.83 -10.03 4.14
CA PHE A 112 -6.99 -9.71 5.00
C PHE A 112 -6.57 -8.89 6.22
N SER A 113 -5.48 -9.28 6.86
CA SER A 113 -4.91 -8.53 7.99
C SER A 113 -4.55 -7.11 7.58
N MET A 114 -3.83 -6.96 6.47
CA MET A 114 -3.38 -5.64 5.99
C MET A 114 -4.57 -4.72 5.68
N CYS A 115 -5.62 -5.23 5.06
CA CYS A 115 -6.86 -4.50 4.81
C CYS A 115 -7.52 -4.05 6.11
N MET A 116 -7.71 -4.96 7.07
CA MET A 116 -8.32 -4.66 8.37
C MET A 116 -7.51 -3.63 9.15
N LEU A 117 -6.17 -3.73 9.15
CA LEU A 117 -5.31 -2.75 9.82
C LEU A 117 -5.41 -1.37 9.17
N ASN A 118 -5.44 -1.27 7.85
CA ASN A 118 -5.61 0.02 7.16
C ASN A 118 -6.92 0.71 7.51
N ILE A 119 -8.02 -0.04 7.65
CA ILE A 119 -9.33 0.50 8.05
C ILE A 119 -9.32 0.97 9.51
N VAL A 120 -8.46 0.41 10.36
CA VAL A 120 -8.30 0.82 11.76
C VAL A 120 -7.40 2.05 11.87
N VAL A 121 -6.19 2.02 11.31
CA VAL A 121 -5.14 3.00 11.62
C VAL A 121 -5.44 4.39 11.05
N ASN A 122 -6.01 4.45 9.84
CA ASN A 122 -6.28 5.73 9.17
C ASN A 122 -7.30 6.59 9.95
N PRO A 123 -8.54 6.14 10.22
CA PRO A 123 -9.50 6.97 10.95
C PRO A 123 -9.12 7.15 12.41
N MET A 124 -8.43 6.17 13.03
CA MET A 124 -8.00 6.31 14.44
C MET A 124 -6.99 7.43 14.61
N LEU A 125 -5.94 7.51 13.76
CA LEU A 125 -4.96 8.61 13.87
C LEU A 125 -5.60 9.97 13.59
N ASN A 126 -6.51 10.06 12.65
CA ASN A 126 -7.25 11.30 12.41
C ASN A 126 -8.04 11.73 13.65
N THR A 127 -8.75 10.80 14.29
CA THR A 127 -9.55 11.05 15.49
C THR A 127 -8.69 11.39 16.71
N LEU A 128 -7.59 10.65 16.93
CA LEU A 128 -6.65 10.92 18.04
C LEU A 128 -5.95 12.28 17.88
N GLY A 129 -5.79 12.77 16.66
CA GLY A 129 -5.32 14.12 16.34
C GLY A 129 -6.37 15.21 16.58
N GLY A 130 -7.62 14.86 16.85
CA GLY A 130 -8.74 15.80 16.97
C GLY A 130 -9.30 16.28 15.63
N GLY A 131 -9.03 15.54 14.55
CA GLY A 131 -9.44 15.92 13.19
C GLY A 131 -8.64 17.09 12.60
N GLY A 132 -9.07 17.59 11.46
CA GLY A 132 -8.49 18.76 10.81
C GLY A 132 -6.99 18.65 10.52
N ALA A 133 -6.26 19.75 10.68
CA ALA A 133 -4.84 19.84 10.35
C ALA A 133 -3.97 18.90 11.21
N ARG A 134 -4.25 18.78 12.51
CA ARG A 134 -3.48 17.92 13.42
C ARG A 134 -3.74 16.42 13.16
N GLY A 135 -5.00 16.06 12.86
CA GLY A 135 -5.34 14.70 12.44
C GLY A 135 -4.62 14.31 11.15
N ASN A 136 -4.60 15.22 10.18
CA ASN A 136 -3.86 15.03 8.93
C ASN A 136 -2.34 14.92 9.18
N GLN A 137 -1.77 15.72 10.09
CA GLN A 137 -0.36 15.61 10.46
C GLN A 137 -0.01 14.23 11.03
N LEU A 138 -0.84 13.68 11.94
CA LEU A 138 -0.62 12.33 12.47
C LEU A 138 -0.74 11.25 11.39
N LEU A 139 -1.66 11.41 10.42
CA LEU A 139 -1.76 10.51 9.27
C LEU A 139 -0.49 10.55 8.41
N GLN A 140 0.08 11.71 8.14
CA GLN A 140 1.33 11.85 7.40
C GLN A 140 2.52 11.22 8.13
N LEU A 141 2.61 11.40 9.45
CA LEU A 141 3.61 10.73 10.27
C LEU A 141 3.43 9.20 10.25
N GLY A 142 2.19 8.71 10.35
CA GLY A 142 1.87 7.30 10.18
C GLY A 142 2.29 6.78 8.79
N GLY A 143 1.99 7.53 7.73
CA GLY A 143 2.44 7.25 6.37
C GLY A 143 3.97 7.19 6.24
N SER A 144 4.70 8.01 7.01
CA SER A 144 6.17 7.95 7.08
C SER A 144 6.64 6.64 7.75
N CYS A 145 6.01 6.23 8.85
CA CYS A 145 6.28 4.92 9.47
C CYS A 145 5.99 3.76 8.51
N ASN A 146 4.93 3.85 7.72
CA ASN A 146 4.62 2.90 6.67
C ASN A 146 5.78 2.82 5.64
N SER A 147 6.28 3.97 5.17
CA SER A 147 7.40 4.00 4.23
C SER A 147 8.69 3.42 4.81
N ILE A 148 8.95 3.57 6.12
CA ILE A 148 10.09 2.91 6.79
C ILE A 148 9.95 1.38 6.69
N GLY A 149 8.77 0.82 6.94
CA GLY A 149 8.50 -0.61 6.77
C GLY A 149 8.73 -1.06 5.33
N GLY A 150 8.24 -0.28 4.36
CA GLY A 150 8.47 -0.51 2.93
C GLY A 150 9.95 -0.44 2.53
N THR A 151 10.74 0.41 3.18
CA THR A 151 12.19 0.51 2.96
C THR A 151 12.93 -0.71 3.49
N ILE A 152 12.64 -1.13 4.71
CA ILE A 152 13.37 -2.19 5.40
C ILE A 152 13.08 -3.56 4.79
N ALA A 153 11.83 -3.87 4.41
CA ALA A 153 11.44 -5.19 3.93
C ALA A 153 12.24 -5.67 2.70
N PRO A 154 12.33 -4.91 1.58
CA PRO A 154 13.08 -5.35 0.41
C PRO A 154 14.60 -5.38 0.65
N ILE A 155 15.14 -4.45 1.45
CA ILE A 155 16.56 -4.45 1.83
C ILE A 155 16.89 -5.73 2.59
N LEU A 156 16.14 -6.03 3.64
CA LEU A 156 16.33 -7.21 4.46
C LEU A 156 16.26 -8.48 3.60
N LEU A 157 15.23 -8.61 2.77
CA LEU A 157 15.07 -9.78 1.93
C LEU A 157 16.19 -9.90 0.89
N GLY A 158 16.60 -8.80 0.26
CA GLY A 158 17.70 -8.78 -0.70
C GLY A 158 19.01 -9.30 -0.08
N TYR A 159 19.32 -8.91 1.15
CA TYR A 159 20.50 -9.42 1.86
C TYR A 159 20.36 -10.89 2.30
N LEU A 160 19.17 -11.34 2.67
CA LEU A 160 18.93 -12.74 3.05
C LEU A 160 19.05 -13.71 1.87
N ILE A 161 18.65 -13.25 0.66
CA ILE A 161 18.82 -14.04 -0.58
C ILE A 161 20.30 -14.19 -0.96
N GLY A 162 21.15 -13.24 -0.55
CA GLY A 162 22.58 -13.23 -0.87
C GLY A 162 22.92 -12.78 -2.30
N GLY A 163 24.12 -13.12 -2.74
CA GLY A 163 24.69 -12.55 -3.98
C GLY A 163 24.26 -13.20 -5.29
N SER A 164 23.58 -14.35 -5.29
CA SER A 164 23.16 -15.05 -6.52
C SER A 164 21.69 -15.46 -6.49
N MET A 165 20.96 -15.09 -7.52
CA MET A 165 19.55 -15.43 -7.69
C MET A 165 19.33 -16.93 -7.86
N ASP A 166 20.28 -17.63 -8.48
CA ASP A 166 20.15 -19.05 -8.84
C ASP A 166 20.01 -20.01 -7.66
N GLN A 167 20.29 -19.56 -6.44
CA GLN A 167 20.21 -20.36 -5.23
C GLN A 167 19.12 -19.91 -4.26
N ALA A 168 18.40 -18.82 -4.56
CA ALA A 168 17.40 -18.25 -3.67
C ALA A 168 16.19 -19.19 -3.46
N LYS A 169 15.90 -19.51 -2.20
CA LYS A 169 14.76 -20.34 -1.78
C LYS A 169 13.87 -19.61 -0.79
N VAL A 170 12.61 -20.01 -0.68
CA VAL A 170 11.67 -19.49 0.32
C VAL A 170 12.22 -19.65 1.75
N GLY A 171 12.99 -20.71 2.00
CA GLY A 171 13.68 -20.92 3.28
C GLY A 171 14.65 -19.80 3.65
N ASP A 172 15.28 -19.13 2.69
CA ASP A 172 16.21 -18.02 2.95
C ASP A 172 15.49 -16.79 3.51
N ALA A 173 14.21 -16.66 3.21
CA ALA A 173 13.33 -15.60 3.74
C ALA A 173 12.77 -15.93 5.15
N ALA A 174 13.00 -17.13 5.69
CA ALA A 174 12.48 -17.57 6.98
C ALA A 174 12.81 -16.60 8.13
N PRO A 175 14.03 -16.02 8.26
CA PRO A 175 14.32 -15.06 9.31
C PRO A 175 13.42 -13.82 9.25
N ALA A 176 13.14 -13.30 8.05
CA ALA A 176 12.25 -12.15 7.88
C ALA A 176 10.80 -12.49 8.22
N MET A 177 10.33 -13.69 7.88
CA MET A 177 8.99 -14.17 8.26
C MET A 177 8.87 -14.36 9.78
N ILE A 178 9.89 -14.89 10.45
CA ILE A 178 9.92 -15.01 11.91
C ILE A 178 9.87 -13.63 12.57
N ILE A 179 10.61 -12.65 12.06
CA ILE A 179 10.57 -11.27 12.53
C ILE A 179 9.15 -10.72 12.38
N ALA A 180 8.51 -10.90 11.21
CA ALA A 180 7.14 -10.44 10.99
C ALA A 180 6.15 -11.10 11.98
N MET A 181 6.25 -12.41 12.20
CA MET A 181 5.42 -13.13 13.17
C MET A 181 5.64 -12.61 14.60
N ALA A 182 6.89 -12.37 14.99
CA ALA A 182 7.21 -11.81 16.31
C ALA A 182 6.60 -10.40 16.48
N ILE A 183 6.67 -9.55 15.44
CA ILE A 183 6.04 -8.21 15.45
C ILE A 183 4.52 -8.35 15.62
N PHE A 184 3.85 -9.27 14.93
CA PHE A 184 2.42 -9.52 15.11
C PHE A 184 2.08 -9.97 16.53
N ALA A 185 2.86 -10.91 17.10
CA ALA A 185 2.65 -11.40 18.46
C ALA A 185 2.82 -10.29 19.51
N VAL A 186 3.87 -9.47 19.38
CA VAL A 186 4.11 -8.32 20.24
C VAL A 186 2.99 -7.28 20.09
N ALA A 187 2.58 -6.98 18.85
CA ALA A 187 1.47 -6.06 18.58
C ALA A 187 0.17 -6.57 19.22
N PHE A 188 -0.12 -7.87 19.15
CA PHE A 188 -1.29 -8.46 19.81
C PHE A 188 -1.28 -8.19 21.33
N ILE A 189 -0.17 -8.46 22.00
CA ILE A 189 -0.02 -8.25 23.45
C ILE A 189 -0.22 -6.76 23.80
N ILE A 190 0.44 -5.86 23.08
CA ILE A 190 0.36 -4.42 23.33
C ILE A 190 -1.07 -3.92 23.12
N ILE A 191 -1.75 -4.31 22.03
CA ILE A 191 -3.13 -3.93 21.73
C ILE A 191 -4.08 -4.48 22.81
N ALA A 192 -3.90 -5.73 23.23
CA ALA A 192 -4.72 -6.35 24.27
C ALA A 192 -4.65 -5.57 25.59
N MET A 193 -3.46 -5.10 25.97
CA MET A 193 -3.21 -4.34 27.20
C MET A 193 -3.59 -2.85 27.07
N THR A 194 -3.63 -2.30 25.86
CA THR A 194 -3.90 -0.87 25.62
C THR A 194 -5.40 -0.59 25.58
N LYS A 195 -5.82 0.51 26.23
CA LYS A 195 -7.18 1.04 26.09
C LYS A 195 -7.25 1.88 24.81
N ILE A 196 -7.85 1.32 23.77
CA ILE A 196 -8.06 2.01 22.48
C ILE A 196 -9.44 2.68 22.53
N PRO A 197 -9.56 3.97 22.18
CA PRO A 197 -10.85 4.65 22.05
C PRO A 197 -11.71 4.02 20.95
N GLU A 198 -13.05 4.09 21.09
CA GLU A 198 -14.02 3.49 20.17
C GLU A 198 -14.96 4.57 19.57
N PRO A 199 -14.43 5.58 18.85
CA PRO A 199 -15.20 6.77 18.48
C PRO A 199 -16.29 6.52 17.43
N HIS A 200 -16.15 5.47 16.63
CA HIS A 200 -17.05 5.18 15.50
C HIS A 200 -17.81 3.85 15.67
N MET A 201 -17.82 3.30 16.88
CA MET A 201 -18.59 2.09 17.16
C MET A 201 -20.09 2.40 17.16
N GLU A 202 -20.88 1.48 16.60
CA GLU A 202 -22.35 1.57 16.51
C GLU A 202 -22.97 1.82 17.91
N THR A 203 -23.79 2.83 18.03
CA THR A 203 -24.53 3.13 19.26
C THR A 203 -25.63 2.09 19.51
N ALA A 204 -26.13 2.04 20.76
CA ALA A 204 -27.24 1.14 21.09
C ALA A 204 -28.49 1.43 20.26
N GLU A 205 -28.76 2.71 19.96
CA GLU A 205 -29.89 3.15 19.15
C GLU A 205 -29.73 2.76 17.68
N GLU A 206 -28.55 2.97 17.10
CA GLU A 206 -28.24 2.55 15.70
C GLU A 206 -28.35 1.03 15.57
N LYS A 207 -27.88 0.28 16.58
CA LYS A 207 -28.01 -1.18 16.62
C LYS A 207 -29.48 -1.62 16.67
N ALA A 208 -30.29 -0.97 17.49
CA ALA A 208 -31.73 -1.26 17.59
C ALA A 208 -32.45 -0.94 16.28
N ALA A 209 -32.17 0.22 15.65
CA ALA A 209 -32.74 0.63 14.37
C ALA A 209 -32.37 -0.37 13.24
N ARG A 210 -31.12 -0.84 13.22
CA ARG A 210 -30.67 -1.86 12.28
C ARG A 210 -31.39 -3.20 12.46
N LEU A 211 -31.56 -3.65 13.69
CA LEU A 211 -32.23 -4.92 14.01
C LEU A 211 -33.74 -4.87 13.74
N SER A 212 -34.37 -3.72 13.90
CA SER A 212 -35.78 -3.51 13.60
C SER A 212 -36.10 -3.33 12.11
N GLY A 213 -35.07 -3.26 11.24
CA GLY A 213 -35.26 -3.05 9.80
C GLY A 213 -35.74 -1.65 9.42
N ASN A 214 -35.80 -0.72 10.35
CA ASN A 214 -36.37 0.63 10.21
C ASN A 214 -35.34 1.66 9.67
N GLN A 215 -34.29 1.23 8.97
CA GLN A 215 -33.38 2.15 8.30
C GLN A 215 -34.03 2.64 6.98
N ALA A 216 -34.36 3.92 6.91
CA ALA A 216 -34.74 4.55 5.64
C ALA A 216 -33.60 4.34 4.62
N LYS A 217 -33.89 3.71 3.50
CA LYS A 217 -32.92 3.53 2.42
C LYS A 217 -32.69 4.89 1.77
N ASP A 218 -31.47 5.43 1.90
CA ASP A 218 -31.09 6.61 1.14
C ASP A 218 -31.02 6.21 -0.35
N PRO A 219 -31.67 6.96 -1.25
CA PRO A 219 -31.64 6.67 -2.69
C PRO A 219 -30.25 6.95 -3.31
N TYR A 220 -29.39 7.67 -2.60
CA TYR A 220 -28.05 8.02 -3.06
C TYR A 220 -26.96 7.22 -2.32
N SER A 221 -25.82 7.11 -2.97
CA SER A 221 -24.61 6.45 -2.43
C SER A 221 -23.36 7.18 -2.91
N PRO A 222 -22.16 6.88 -2.39
CA PRO A 222 -20.92 7.42 -2.95
C PRO A 222 -20.81 7.23 -4.47
N MET A 223 -21.34 6.12 -4.99
CA MET A 223 -21.33 5.80 -6.42
C MET A 223 -22.21 6.74 -7.27
N SER A 224 -23.09 7.54 -6.65
CA SER A 224 -23.89 8.56 -7.34
C SER A 224 -23.06 9.79 -7.73
N PHE A 225 -21.85 9.95 -7.18
CA PHE A 225 -20.96 11.06 -7.46
C PHE A 225 -19.92 10.67 -8.51
N ARG A 226 -19.98 11.29 -9.69
CA ARG A 226 -19.07 11.00 -10.81
C ARG A 226 -17.58 11.14 -10.42
N HIS A 227 -17.21 12.22 -9.73
CA HIS A 227 -15.82 12.46 -9.33
C HIS A 227 -15.32 11.42 -8.31
N PHE A 228 -16.20 10.89 -7.48
CA PHE A 228 -15.88 9.78 -6.59
C PHE A 228 -15.63 8.48 -7.36
N VAL A 229 -16.51 8.10 -8.28
CA VAL A 229 -16.35 6.88 -9.09
C VAL A 229 -15.05 6.91 -9.87
N LEU A 230 -14.76 8.03 -10.54
CA LEU A 230 -13.50 8.21 -11.27
C LEU A 230 -12.30 8.23 -10.32
N GLY A 231 -12.45 8.78 -9.10
CA GLY A 231 -11.44 8.76 -8.05
C GLY A 231 -11.17 7.38 -7.48
N ALA A 232 -12.21 6.54 -7.35
CA ALA A 232 -12.07 5.15 -6.93
C ALA A 232 -11.25 4.35 -7.97
N VAL A 233 -11.50 4.56 -9.26
CA VAL A 233 -10.66 3.99 -10.33
C VAL A 233 -9.25 4.59 -10.30
N ALA A 234 -9.10 5.87 -9.96
CA ALA A 234 -7.77 6.49 -9.83
C ALA A 234 -6.95 5.86 -8.69
N ILE A 235 -7.58 5.53 -7.54
CA ILE A 235 -6.91 4.81 -6.45
C ILE A 235 -6.45 3.42 -6.91
N PHE A 236 -7.28 2.69 -7.66
CA PHE A 236 -6.90 1.41 -8.22
C PHE A 236 -5.61 1.52 -9.07
N PHE A 237 -5.56 2.46 -9.99
CA PHE A 237 -4.37 2.68 -10.81
C PHE A 237 -3.19 3.19 -10.00
N TYR A 238 -3.41 4.12 -9.06
CA TYR A 238 -2.34 4.67 -8.22
C TYR A 238 -1.62 3.58 -7.41
N VAL A 239 -2.36 2.73 -6.69
CA VAL A 239 -1.73 1.68 -5.89
C VAL A 239 -1.00 0.67 -6.79
N GLY A 240 -1.56 0.41 -7.98
CA GLY A 240 -0.89 -0.38 -9.00
C GLY A 240 0.43 0.22 -9.49
N ILE A 241 0.49 1.53 -9.69
CA ILE A 241 1.72 2.27 -10.05
C ILE A 241 2.72 2.21 -8.90
N GLU A 242 2.27 2.53 -7.68
CA GLU A 242 3.10 2.58 -6.47
C GLU A 242 3.85 1.26 -6.22
N VAL A 243 3.17 0.14 -6.42
CA VAL A 243 3.70 -1.22 -6.20
C VAL A 243 4.38 -1.77 -7.46
N GLY A 244 3.83 -1.50 -8.63
CA GLY A 244 4.32 -2.06 -9.90
C GLY A 244 5.70 -1.56 -10.30
N ILE A 245 5.96 -0.26 -10.11
CA ILE A 245 7.27 0.32 -10.43
C ILE A 245 8.40 -0.41 -9.69
N PRO A 246 8.42 -0.50 -8.34
CA PRO A 246 9.50 -1.15 -7.63
C PRO A 246 9.52 -2.67 -7.78
N ASN A 247 8.37 -3.34 -7.90
CA ASN A 247 8.34 -4.80 -8.03
C ASN A 247 9.02 -5.28 -9.33
N ILE A 248 8.68 -4.67 -10.47
CA ILE A 248 9.30 -5.04 -11.75
C ILE A 248 10.76 -4.60 -11.81
N ALA A 249 11.10 -3.44 -11.24
CA ALA A 249 12.49 -3.01 -11.13
C ALA A 249 13.33 -3.98 -10.28
N ASN A 250 12.75 -4.54 -9.21
CA ASN A 250 13.41 -5.55 -8.39
C ASN A 250 13.72 -6.82 -9.19
N LEU A 251 12.76 -7.32 -9.95
CA LEU A 251 12.96 -8.49 -10.83
C LEU A 251 14.04 -8.21 -11.88
N TYR A 252 13.92 -7.06 -12.57
CA TYR A 252 14.88 -6.66 -13.60
C TYR A 252 16.31 -6.58 -13.06
N MET A 253 16.52 -5.85 -11.96
CA MET A 253 17.85 -5.70 -11.37
C MET A 253 18.39 -7.01 -10.81
N SER A 254 17.54 -7.87 -10.25
CA SER A 254 17.95 -9.16 -9.72
C SER A 254 18.39 -10.14 -10.79
N ASP A 255 17.85 -10.03 -12.00
CA ASP A 255 18.25 -10.83 -13.18
C ASP A 255 19.59 -10.36 -13.79
N LEU A 256 20.05 -9.14 -13.46
CA LEU A 256 21.34 -8.64 -13.92
C LEU A 256 22.46 -9.24 -13.05
N SER A 257 23.27 -10.12 -13.64
CA SER A 257 24.35 -10.85 -12.92
C SER A 257 25.35 -9.94 -12.21
N TRP A 258 25.51 -8.69 -12.68
CA TRP A 258 26.44 -7.69 -12.12
C TRP A 258 25.79 -6.79 -11.05
N VAL A 259 24.47 -6.88 -10.84
CA VAL A 259 23.72 -6.16 -9.77
C VAL A 259 23.36 -7.09 -8.63
N GLY A 260 22.55 -8.09 -8.90
CA GLY A 260 22.11 -9.10 -7.95
C GLY A 260 21.03 -8.66 -6.97
N PRO A 261 20.42 -9.60 -6.23
CA PRO A 261 19.25 -9.36 -5.37
C PRO A 261 19.48 -8.37 -4.21
N ALA A 262 20.67 -8.36 -3.61
CA ALA A 262 20.97 -7.46 -2.49
C ALA A 262 20.95 -5.98 -2.91
N VAL A 263 21.53 -5.66 -4.06
CA VAL A 263 21.53 -4.32 -4.62
C VAL A 263 20.14 -3.93 -5.11
N ALA A 264 19.44 -4.86 -5.77
CA ALA A 264 18.06 -4.68 -6.21
C ALA A 264 17.13 -4.35 -5.03
N GLY A 265 17.20 -5.12 -3.94
CA GLY A 265 16.44 -4.87 -2.71
C GLY A 265 16.76 -3.51 -2.08
N THR A 266 18.04 -3.12 -2.09
CA THR A 266 18.47 -1.80 -1.60
C THR A 266 17.92 -0.66 -2.45
N ALA A 267 17.91 -0.79 -3.77
CA ALA A 267 17.33 0.19 -4.68
C ALA A 267 15.81 0.32 -4.46
N VAL A 268 15.10 -0.79 -4.30
CA VAL A 268 13.66 -0.77 -3.95
C VAL A 268 13.43 -0.12 -2.59
N GLY A 269 14.27 -0.41 -1.60
CA GLY A 269 14.23 0.27 -0.30
C GLY A 269 14.43 1.79 -0.42
N ALA A 270 15.35 2.22 -1.28
CA ALA A 270 15.59 3.65 -1.55
C ALA A 270 14.38 4.33 -2.23
N TYR A 271 13.64 3.63 -3.10
CA TYR A 271 12.38 4.13 -3.65
C TYR A 271 11.37 4.46 -2.54
N TRP A 272 11.17 3.54 -1.57
CA TRP A 272 10.27 3.75 -0.45
C TRP A 272 10.77 4.82 0.54
N PHE A 273 12.09 4.94 0.70
CA PHE A 273 12.70 6.02 1.48
C PHE A 273 12.43 7.39 0.84
N LEU A 274 12.62 7.52 -0.48
CA LEU A 274 12.30 8.75 -1.20
C LEU A 274 10.81 9.07 -1.14
N MET A 275 9.95 8.05 -1.14
CA MET A 275 8.51 8.23 -0.91
C MET A 275 8.24 8.81 0.50
N MET A 276 8.95 8.38 1.53
CA MET A 276 8.85 8.98 2.87
C MET A 276 9.23 10.46 2.83
N CYS A 277 10.35 10.79 2.20
CA CYS A 277 10.79 12.19 2.03
C CYS A 277 9.73 13.02 1.30
N GLY A 278 9.18 12.48 0.22
CA GLY A 278 8.11 13.13 -0.54
C GLY A 278 6.84 13.36 0.26
N ARG A 279 6.43 12.42 1.13
CA ARG A 279 5.30 12.58 2.06
C ARG A 279 5.52 13.71 3.04
N LEU A 280 6.72 13.82 3.62
CA LEU A 280 7.08 14.90 4.54
C LEU A 280 7.08 16.27 3.83
N ILE A 281 7.66 16.35 2.63
CA ILE A 281 7.64 17.56 1.81
C ILE A 281 6.20 17.92 1.42
N GLY A 282 5.43 16.94 0.93
CA GLY A 282 4.03 17.13 0.55
C GLY A 282 3.15 17.59 1.70
N GLY A 283 3.39 17.10 2.92
CA GLY A 283 2.73 17.58 4.14
C GLY A 283 3.06 19.05 4.44
N ALA A 284 4.30 19.46 4.24
CA ALA A 284 4.75 20.83 4.48
C ALA A 284 4.16 21.84 3.47
N ILE A 285 4.06 21.44 2.18
CA ILE A 285 3.55 22.34 1.11
C ILE A 285 2.05 22.20 0.86
N GLY A 286 1.41 21.14 1.38
CA GLY A 286 0.01 20.81 1.11
C GLY A 286 -1.00 21.87 1.54
N ALA A 287 -0.64 22.74 2.48
CA ALA A 287 -1.46 23.90 2.85
C ALA A 287 -1.45 25.04 1.80
N LYS A 288 -0.45 25.06 0.91
CA LYS A 288 -0.23 26.13 -0.08
C LYS A 288 -0.59 25.72 -1.51
N VAL A 289 -0.69 24.42 -1.78
CA VAL A 289 -0.90 23.86 -3.12
C VAL A 289 -2.18 23.02 -3.14
N THR A 290 -3.04 23.24 -4.11
CA THR A 290 -4.29 22.46 -4.23
C THR A 290 -3.98 21.00 -4.58
N SER A 291 -4.79 20.06 -4.10
CA SER A 291 -4.65 18.62 -4.41
C SER A 291 -4.65 18.35 -5.93
N ARG A 292 -5.42 19.14 -6.71
CA ARG A 292 -5.45 19.05 -8.17
C ARG A 292 -4.11 19.45 -8.79
N THR A 293 -3.56 20.60 -8.42
CA THR A 293 -2.26 21.07 -8.93
C THR A 293 -1.16 20.09 -8.56
N MET A 294 -1.16 19.64 -7.30
CA MET A 294 -0.19 18.67 -6.80
C MET A 294 -0.24 17.38 -7.62
N LEU A 295 -1.42 16.78 -7.76
CA LEU A 295 -1.60 15.52 -8.51
C LEU A 295 -1.19 15.69 -9.99
N THR A 296 -1.59 16.78 -10.64
CA THR A 296 -1.22 17.06 -12.03
C THR A 296 0.30 17.14 -12.20
N THR A 297 0.97 17.90 -11.33
CA THR A 297 2.43 18.11 -11.41
C THR A 297 3.20 16.81 -11.21
N VAL A 298 2.90 16.07 -10.11
CA VAL A 298 3.64 14.84 -9.81
C VAL A 298 3.35 13.72 -10.81
N THR A 299 2.13 13.65 -11.35
CA THR A 299 1.78 12.65 -12.38
C THR A 299 2.50 12.95 -13.69
N THR A 300 2.53 14.22 -14.12
CA THR A 300 3.28 14.63 -15.32
C THR A 300 4.78 14.34 -15.17
N LEU A 301 5.35 14.70 -14.02
CA LEU A 301 6.77 14.42 -13.75
C LEU A 301 7.05 12.90 -13.72
N CYS A 302 6.15 12.11 -13.11
CA CYS A 302 6.29 10.65 -13.08
C CYS A 302 6.26 10.04 -14.50
N ILE A 303 5.38 10.54 -15.39
CA ILE A 303 5.36 10.12 -16.81
C ILE A 303 6.72 10.39 -17.47
N ILE A 304 7.28 11.59 -17.28
CA ILE A 304 8.59 11.95 -17.83
C ILE A 304 9.69 11.04 -17.31
N LEU A 305 9.69 10.76 -16.00
CA LEU A 305 10.67 9.87 -15.37
C LEU A 305 10.56 8.41 -15.88
N ILE A 306 9.33 7.89 -16.05
CA ILE A 306 9.14 6.55 -16.60
C ILE A 306 9.56 6.49 -18.06
N LEU A 307 9.26 7.50 -18.87
CA LEU A 307 9.77 7.57 -20.24
C LEU A 307 11.30 7.63 -20.27
N ALA A 308 11.92 8.45 -19.39
CA ALA A 308 13.38 8.50 -19.26
C ALA A 308 13.94 7.12 -18.85
N LEU A 309 13.29 6.40 -17.90
CA LEU A 309 13.66 5.04 -17.54
C LEU A 309 13.62 4.10 -18.76
N MET A 310 12.54 4.15 -19.57
CA MET A 310 12.32 3.25 -20.69
C MET A 310 13.29 3.48 -21.85
N PHE A 311 13.70 4.72 -22.10
CA PHE A 311 14.53 5.09 -23.24
C PHE A 311 16.01 5.26 -22.89
N THR A 312 16.41 5.10 -21.62
CA THR A 312 17.83 5.13 -21.23
C THR A 312 18.45 3.75 -21.46
N PRO A 313 19.52 3.66 -22.29
CA PRO A 313 20.20 2.40 -22.55
C PRO A 313 20.82 1.80 -21.29
N ASP A 314 20.77 0.47 -21.13
CA ASP A 314 21.37 -0.27 -20.02
C ASP A 314 22.90 -0.17 -19.96
N SER A 315 23.52 0.23 -21.09
CA SER A 315 24.97 0.48 -21.18
C SER A 315 25.42 1.68 -20.32
N ILE A 316 24.51 2.60 -20.00
CA ILE A 316 24.80 3.75 -19.14
C ILE A 316 24.66 3.33 -17.69
N LYS A 317 25.80 3.24 -17.01
CA LYS A 317 25.89 2.81 -15.62
C LYS A 317 26.21 3.98 -14.71
N VAL A 318 25.72 3.90 -13.48
CA VAL A 318 25.98 4.88 -12.43
C VAL A 318 26.42 4.14 -11.17
N THR A 319 27.48 4.61 -10.54
CA THR A 319 27.91 4.09 -9.25
C THR A 319 27.10 4.74 -8.14
N VAL A 320 26.40 3.92 -7.36
CA VAL A 320 25.67 4.41 -6.18
C VAL A 320 26.65 4.60 -5.02
N PRO A 321 26.85 5.83 -4.52
CA PRO A 321 27.92 6.17 -3.57
C PRO A 321 27.92 5.38 -2.27
N PHE A 322 26.73 5.00 -1.77
CA PHE A 322 26.60 4.31 -0.47
C PHE A 322 26.83 2.80 -0.56
N ILE A 323 26.66 2.20 -1.74
CA ILE A 323 26.77 0.75 -1.93
C ILE A 323 28.04 0.41 -2.72
N ASN A 324 28.66 1.43 -3.31
CA ASN A 324 29.85 1.34 -4.19
C ASN A 324 29.67 0.31 -5.32
N THR A 325 28.43 0.20 -5.83
CA THR A 325 28.03 -0.75 -6.87
C THR A 325 27.45 0.02 -8.05
N GLU A 326 27.78 -0.43 -9.26
CA GLU A 326 27.20 0.10 -10.49
C GLU A 326 25.75 -0.43 -10.65
N VAL A 327 24.85 0.46 -11.05
CA VAL A 327 23.47 0.12 -11.44
C VAL A 327 23.16 0.77 -12.79
N PRO A 328 22.18 0.27 -13.56
CA PRO A 328 21.72 0.98 -14.76
C PRO A 328 21.21 2.38 -14.38
N MET A 329 21.58 3.39 -15.17
CA MET A 329 21.12 4.77 -14.93
C MET A 329 19.59 4.89 -14.95
N SER A 330 18.90 4.05 -15.72
CA SER A 330 17.43 3.94 -15.74
C SER A 330 16.83 3.77 -14.33
N MET A 331 17.54 3.10 -13.43
CA MET A 331 17.08 2.87 -12.05
C MET A 331 17.09 4.14 -11.19
N LEU A 332 17.88 5.16 -11.50
CA LEU A 332 17.78 6.46 -10.81
C LEU A 332 16.43 7.14 -11.09
N PHE A 333 15.93 7.02 -12.32
CA PHE A 333 14.59 7.55 -12.65
C PHE A 333 13.49 6.79 -11.90
N MET A 334 13.64 5.47 -11.72
CA MET A 334 12.74 4.67 -10.88
C MET A 334 12.74 5.19 -9.43
N LEU A 335 13.91 5.45 -8.84
CA LEU A 335 14.01 5.98 -7.48
C LEU A 335 13.26 7.31 -7.34
N LEU A 336 13.43 8.24 -8.29
CA LEU A 336 12.76 9.53 -8.29
C LEU A 336 11.24 9.43 -8.44
N CYS A 337 10.72 8.36 -9.06
CA CYS A 337 9.28 8.09 -9.08
C CYS A 337 8.71 7.93 -7.67
N GLY A 338 9.50 7.47 -6.68
CA GLY A 338 9.07 7.40 -5.28
C GLY A 338 8.67 8.76 -4.70
N LEU A 339 9.39 9.84 -5.07
CA LEU A 339 9.00 11.20 -4.69
C LEU A 339 7.66 11.60 -5.32
N CYS A 340 7.43 11.23 -6.58
CA CYS A 340 6.20 11.58 -7.29
C CYS A 340 4.99 10.84 -6.71
N THR A 341 5.10 9.53 -6.48
CA THR A 341 4.01 8.70 -5.96
C THR A 341 3.62 9.03 -4.52
N SER A 342 4.51 9.63 -3.76
CA SER A 342 4.37 9.92 -2.33
C SER A 342 3.11 10.69 -1.94
N VAL A 343 2.71 11.67 -2.72
CA VAL A 343 1.58 12.58 -2.44
C VAL A 343 0.31 12.23 -3.20
N MET A 344 0.38 11.26 -4.13
CA MET A 344 -0.75 10.94 -5.01
C MET A 344 -1.94 10.38 -4.23
N TRP A 345 -1.72 9.49 -3.24
CA TRP A 345 -2.80 8.93 -2.42
C TRP A 345 -3.66 10.03 -1.78
N GLY A 346 -3.02 10.93 -1.04
CA GLY A 346 -3.72 12.00 -0.33
C GLY A 346 -4.43 12.95 -1.29
N ALA A 347 -3.80 13.28 -2.41
CA ALA A 347 -4.37 14.15 -3.42
C ALA A 347 -5.61 13.53 -4.09
N ILE A 348 -5.55 12.26 -4.47
CA ILE A 348 -6.68 11.53 -5.06
C ILE A 348 -7.81 11.40 -4.05
N PHE A 349 -7.51 11.00 -2.80
CA PHE A 349 -8.51 10.85 -1.75
C PHE A 349 -9.25 12.17 -1.49
N ASN A 350 -8.50 13.26 -1.32
CA ASN A 350 -9.10 14.58 -1.07
C ASN A 350 -10.03 15.02 -2.22
N LEU A 351 -9.61 14.83 -3.47
CA LEU A 351 -10.42 15.19 -4.64
C LEU A 351 -11.66 14.30 -4.78
N ALA A 352 -11.54 13.03 -4.46
CA ALA A 352 -12.64 12.08 -4.59
C ALA A 352 -13.65 12.20 -3.43
N ALA A 353 -13.19 12.56 -2.23
CA ALA A 353 -14.04 12.74 -1.05
C ALA A 353 -14.69 14.14 -0.98
N GLU A 354 -14.33 15.06 -1.90
CA GLU A 354 -14.84 16.44 -1.90
C GLU A 354 -16.37 16.46 -2.02
N GLY A 355 -17.04 17.04 -1.03
CA GLY A 355 -18.49 17.22 -1.04
C GLY A 355 -19.32 15.94 -0.87
N LEU A 356 -18.76 14.84 -0.37
CA LEU A 356 -19.51 13.60 -0.10
C LEU A 356 -20.30 13.63 1.22
N GLY A 357 -19.96 14.52 2.16
CA GLY A 357 -20.63 14.64 3.45
C GLY A 357 -20.89 13.31 4.15
N LYS A 358 -22.15 12.98 4.44
CA LYS A 358 -22.58 11.74 5.10
C LYS A 358 -22.17 10.45 4.38
N TYR A 359 -21.82 10.50 3.10
CA TYR A 359 -21.40 9.33 2.33
C TYR A 359 -19.90 8.98 2.48
N THR A 360 -19.10 9.87 3.11
CA THR A 360 -17.64 9.69 3.26
C THR A 360 -17.23 8.36 3.92
N PRO A 361 -17.90 7.85 4.98
CA PRO A 361 -17.55 6.56 5.58
C PRO A 361 -17.71 5.38 4.62
N ALA A 362 -18.79 5.35 3.85
CA ALA A 362 -19.04 4.31 2.85
C ALA A 362 -18.05 4.42 1.66
N ALA A 363 -17.72 5.65 1.26
CA ALA A 363 -16.71 5.94 0.26
C ALA A 363 -15.33 5.38 0.65
N SER A 364 -14.93 5.55 1.90
CA SER A 364 -13.66 5.02 2.43
C SER A 364 -13.57 3.49 2.32
N GLY A 365 -14.66 2.76 2.58
CA GLY A 365 -14.71 1.31 2.39
C GLY A 365 -14.51 0.89 0.94
N ILE A 366 -15.13 1.61 -0.02
CA ILE A 366 -14.97 1.37 -1.46
C ILE A 366 -13.52 1.66 -1.87
N PHE A 367 -12.91 2.75 -1.39
CA PHE A 367 -11.49 3.04 -1.63
C PHE A 367 -10.59 1.89 -1.19
N MET A 368 -10.81 1.35 0.01
CA MET A 368 -10.01 0.23 0.50
C MET A 368 -10.18 -1.03 -0.35
N ALA A 369 -11.37 -1.28 -0.91
CA ALA A 369 -11.56 -2.38 -1.84
C ALA A 369 -10.77 -2.18 -3.14
N LEU A 370 -10.69 -0.96 -3.66
CA LEU A 370 -9.97 -0.61 -4.90
C LEU A 370 -8.43 -0.60 -4.74
N VAL A 371 -7.90 -0.70 -3.52
CA VAL A 371 -6.48 -0.93 -3.24
C VAL A 371 -5.98 -2.24 -3.90
N CYS A 372 -6.88 -3.15 -4.27
CA CYS A 372 -6.55 -4.36 -5.03
C CYS A 372 -5.79 -4.10 -6.35
N GLY A 373 -5.84 -2.87 -6.87
CA GLY A 373 -5.01 -2.43 -8.00
C GLY A 373 -3.51 -2.67 -7.79
N GLY A 374 -3.05 -2.60 -6.53
CA GLY A 374 -1.66 -2.89 -6.15
C GLY A 374 -1.18 -4.32 -6.41
N GLY A 375 -2.10 -5.25 -6.60
CA GLY A 375 -1.76 -6.62 -7.04
C GLY A 375 -2.04 -6.83 -8.53
N ILE A 376 -3.18 -6.33 -8.99
CA ILE A 376 -3.64 -6.56 -10.37
C ILE A 376 -2.71 -5.91 -11.41
N LEU A 377 -2.30 -4.65 -11.18
CA LEU A 377 -1.44 -3.95 -12.14
C LEU A 377 -0.04 -4.55 -12.25
N PRO A 378 0.67 -4.86 -11.15
CA PRO A 378 1.96 -5.54 -11.21
C PRO A 378 1.88 -6.93 -11.86
N PHE A 379 0.76 -7.66 -11.65
CA PHE A 379 0.54 -8.93 -12.33
C PHE A 379 0.40 -8.74 -13.86
N ILE A 380 -0.42 -7.78 -14.31
CA ILE A 380 -0.54 -7.42 -15.72
C ILE A 380 0.82 -6.98 -16.29
N GLN A 381 1.56 -6.17 -15.52
CA GLN A 381 2.90 -5.73 -15.90
C GLN A 381 3.86 -6.91 -16.04
N GLY A 382 3.76 -7.93 -15.17
CA GLY A 382 4.49 -9.18 -15.26
C GLY A 382 4.15 -9.97 -16.54
N VAL A 383 2.87 -10.07 -16.89
CA VAL A 383 2.42 -10.70 -18.16
C VAL A 383 3.00 -9.97 -19.37
N VAL A 384 3.04 -8.65 -19.34
CA VAL A 384 3.63 -7.85 -20.41
C VAL A 384 5.15 -8.02 -20.43
N ALA A 385 5.81 -8.09 -19.27
CA ALA A 385 7.23 -8.33 -19.16
C ALA A 385 7.65 -9.68 -19.73
N ASP A 386 6.83 -10.72 -19.57
CA ASP A 386 7.05 -12.04 -20.19
C ASP A 386 7.04 -11.99 -21.73
N LYS A 387 6.37 -11.00 -22.32
CA LYS A 387 6.23 -10.88 -23.79
C LYS A 387 7.23 -9.91 -24.42
N ILE A 388 7.44 -8.74 -23.80
CA ILE A 388 8.25 -7.64 -24.40
C ILE A 388 9.38 -7.16 -23.47
N GLY A 389 9.67 -7.93 -22.41
CA GLY A 389 10.73 -7.62 -21.45
C GLY A 389 10.31 -6.64 -20.33
N TYR A 390 11.15 -6.56 -19.32
CA TYR A 390 10.89 -5.75 -18.12
C TYR A 390 10.66 -4.27 -18.45
N ILE A 391 11.56 -3.67 -19.21
CA ILE A 391 11.48 -2.24 -19.56
C ILE A 391 10.24 -1.95 -20.39
N GLY A 392 9.92 -2.83 -21.37
CA GLY A 392 8.70 -2.72 -22.18
C GLY A 392 7.42 -2.77 -21.35
N SER A 393 7.42 -3.48 -20.22
CA SER A 393 6.24 -3.58 -19.35
C SER A 393 5.82 -2.26 -18.68
N TYR A 394 6.71 -1.27 -18.63
CA TYR A 394 6.39 0.06 -18.08
C TYR A 394 5.36 0.84 -18.92
N TRP A 395 5.03 0.41 -20.14
CA TRP A 395 3.88 0.95 -20.87
C TRP A 395 2.57 0.76 -20.09
N VAL A 396 2.43 -0.29 -19.29
CA VAL A 396 1.28 -0.48 -18.39
C VAL A 396 1.19 0.67 -17.37
N ILE A 397 2.34 1.07 -16.81
CA ILE A 397 2.44 2.20 -15.87
C ILE A 397 2.12 3.53 -16.56
N ILE A 398 2.60 3.74 -17.79
CA ILE A 398 2.29 4.97 -18.57
C ILE A 398 0.80 5.10 -18.81
N ILE A 399 0.10 4.03 -19.17
CA ILE A 399 -1.35 4.03 -19.39
C ILE A 399 -2.08 4.38 -18.08
N ALA A 400 -1.66 3.78 -16.97
CA ALA A 400 -2.22 4.07 -15.66
C ALA A 400 -1.97 5.53 -15.22
N LEU A 401 -0.77 6.07 -15.44
CA LEU A 401 -0.43 7.48 -15.18
C LEU A 401 -1.25 8.43 -16.08
N ALA A 402 -1.47 8.08 -17.34
CA ALA A 402 -2.32 8.86 -18.24
C ALA A 402 -3.76 8.97 -17.70
N TYR A 403 -4.29 7.88 -17.13
CA TYR A 403 -5.59 7.93 -16.45
C TYR A 403 -5.55 8.86 -15.22
N LEU A 404 -4.50 8.80 -14.40
CA LEU A 404 -4.36 9.69 -13.24
C LEU A 404 -4.29 11.17 -13.67
N LEU A 405 -3.61 11.47 -14.77
CA LEU A 405 -3.55 12.82 -15.33
C LEU A 405 -4.93 13.28 -15.81
N PHE A 406 -5.65 12.42 -16.52
CA PHE A 406 -7.05 12.68 -16.90
C PHE A 406 -7.93 12.95 -15.67
N TYR A 407 -7.79 12.12 -14.62
CA TYR A 407 -8.53 12.32 -13.38
C TYR A 407 -8.18 13.66 -12.72
N ALA A 408 -6.91 14.00 -12.60
CA ALA A 408 -6.46 15.24 -12.00
C ALA A 408 -7.04 16.47 -12.70
N VAL A 409 -7.01 16.49 -14.02
CA VAL A 409 -7.38 17.68 -14.83
C VAL A 409 -8.90 17.79 -15.02
N ILE A 410 -9.56 16.67 -15.33
CA ILE A 410 -10.96 16.64 -15.79
C ILE A 410 -11.86 15.88 -14.81
N GLY A 411 -11.48 14.64 -14.46
CA GLY A 411 -12.33 13.69 -13.74
C GLY A 411 -12.65 14.08 -12.31
N SER A 412 -11.80 14.84 -11.65
CA SER A 412 -11.91 15.24 -10.25
C SER A 412 -12.91 16.36 -9.97
N LYS A 413 -13.52 16.94 -11.01
CA LYS A 413 -14.52 18.02 -10.83
C LYS A 413 -15.81 17.45 -10.26
N ASN A 414 -16.27 18.00 -9.12
CA ASN A 414 -17.58 17.68 -8.58
C ASN A 414 -18.68 18.35 -9.43
N VAL A 415 -19.43 17.54 -10.16
CA VAL A 415 -20.55 17.95 -11.02
C VAL A 415 -21.92 17.62 -10.41
N ASN A 416 -21.96 16.82 -9.34
CA ASN A 416 -23.18 16.32 -8.71
C ASN A 416 -23.54 17.13 -7.45
N LYS A 417 -23.68 18.44 -7.61
CA LYS A 417 -23.94 19.38 -6.50
C LYS A 417 -25.39 19.32 -5.97
N ASP A 418 -26.29 18.71 -6.71
CA ASP A 418 -27.73 18.64 -6.37
C ASP A 418 -28.04 17.47 -5.41
N ILE A 419 -27.09 16.60 -5.11
CA ILE A 419 -27.27 15.49 -4.18
C ILE A 419 -27.12 15.99 -2.75
N PRO A 420 -28.13 15.78 -1.86
CA PRO A 420 -28.04 16.20 -0.47
C PRO A 420 -26.98 15.39 0.28
N THR A 421 -26.06 16.09 0.92
CA THR A 421 -24.88 15.50 1.61
C THR A 421 -24.89 15.72 3.13
N GLU A 422 -25.93 16.40 3.64
CA GLU A 422 -26.20 16.60 5.06
C GLU A 422 -27.00 15.45 5.68
#